data_377beacc4ea2cf40831f41f975efa0d1
#
_entry.id   377beacc4ea2cf40831f41f975efa0d1
#
_cell.length_a   1.000
_cell.length_b   1.000
_cell.length_c   1.000
_cell.angle_alpha   90.00
_cell.angle_beta   90.00
_cell.angle_gamma   90.00
#
_symmetry.space_group_name_H-M   'P 1'
#
loop_
_entity.id
_entity.type
_entity.pdbx_description
1 polymer ?
#
loop_
_entity_poly.entity_id
_entity_poly.type
_entity_poly.pdbx_seq_one_letter_code
_entity_poly.pdbx_strand_id
1 'polypeptide(L)'
;MTKRTWTTSHKAVAAALAALIMLATGARAELLIRITEGADAALPISVVPFAENGAIPPGDKISEIVRSDLAMSGEFRPLPAEKMLSLPSRREEVYFRDWRMLGQRYVLVGELSRNDDRVVARYELFDVNQEKRILGETAAASVNSMRTLGHHISDKVYEAITGVPGAFSTKLAYVTLDTFNGKPRYRLQVSDVDGKRAKIRLESQEPILSPAWSPDGSRLAYVSFETGKPAIYIHELATGKRTKVADFPGLNSAPAWSDDGRSLLMTLSKDGNAEIYRMDLATRAVNKLTNHWAIDTEAAYDDAGEGMFFTSDRSGGPQIYHKESLDSEPRRITFGSRYNARPRPDDKGDFVYYVHQRESDFHIARTNLKTGVETVLTRTGADESPSLSPNGQMLIYATKQSGKSVLTVISADGSAAYSLPSPQGEVRDPAWGPIVN
;
A
#
# COMPACT_ATOMS: atom_id res chain seq x y z
N MET A 1 -43.10 -47.37 -50.89
CA MET A 1 -43.26 -47.33 -49.44
C MET A 1 -41.91 -47.58 -48.77
N THR A 2 -41.19 -46.53 -48.38
CA THR A 2 -40.01 -46.66 -47.52
C THR A 2 -39.94 -45.41 -46.66
N LYS A 3 -40.36 -45.52 -45.41
CA LYS A 3 -40.22 -44.48 -44.36
C LYS A 3 -38.77 -44.49 -43.87
N ARG A 4 -38.01 -43.46 -44.16
CA ARG A 4 -36.65 -43.25 -43.69
C ARG A 4 -36.67 -42.86 -42.20
N THR A 5 -36.02 -43.66 -41.36
CA THR A 5 -35.71 -43.42 -39.95
C THR A 5 -34.61 -42.35 -39.83
N TRP A 6 -35.03 -41.10 -39.63
CA TRP A 6 -34.12 -39.93 -39.53
C TRP A 6 -34.15 -39.28 -38.12
N THR A 7 -34.64 -39.93 -37.11
CA THR A 7 -34.91 -39.34 -35.79
C THR A 7 -33.90 -39.65 -34.70
N THR A 8 -33.03 -40.66 -34.86
CA THR A 8 -32.09 -41.08 -33.82
C THR A 8 -30.73 -40.38 -33.90
N SER A 9 -30.25 -40.01 -35.10
CA SER A 9 -28.96 -39.35 -35.31
C SER A 9 -28.97 -37.89 -34.81
N HIS A 10 -30.04 -37.15 -34.98
CA HIS A 10 -30.12 -35.75 -34.55
C HIS A 10 -30.26 -35.59 -33.05
N LYS A 11 -30.88 -36.54 -32.34
CA LYS A 11 -30.94 -36.52 -30.90
C LYS A 11 -29.58 -36.84 -30.24
N ALA A 12 -28.80 -37.73 -30.85
CA ALA A 12 -27.45 -38.05 -30.36
C ALA A 12 -26.48 -36.89 -30.58
N VAL A 13 -26.56 -36.19 -31.72
CA VAL A 13 -25.73 -34.98 -31.99
C VAL A 13 -26.15 -33.82 -31.10
N ALA A 14 -27.46 -33.61 -30.88
CA ALA A 14 -27.94 -32.59 -29.95
C ALA A 14 -27.53 -32.87 -28.49
N ALA A 15 -27.54 -34.10 -28.04
CA ALA A 15 -27.10 -34.51 -26.71
C ALA A 15 -25.55 -34.34 -26.54
N ALA A 16 -24.78 -34.68 -27.58
CA ALA A 16 -23.33 -34.49 -27.58
C ALA A 16 -22.96 -33.02 -27.58
N LEU A 17 -23.66 -32.14 -28.34
CA LEU A 17 -23.46 -30.70 -28.32
C LEU A 17 -23.86 -30.07 -26.98
N ALA A 18 -24.96 -30.54 -26.35
CA ALA A 18 -25.37 -30.08 -25.03
C ALA A 18 -24.37 -30.50 -23.92
N ALA A 19 -23.81 -31.72 -24.00
CA ALA A 19 -22.75 -32.18 -23.10
C ALA A 19 -21.42 -31.39 -23.30
N LEU A 20 -21.07 -31.02 -24.55
CA LEU A 20 -19.89 -30.19 -24.82
C LEU A 20 -20.07 -28.74 -24.32
N ILE A 21 -21.30 -28.20 -24.41
CA ILE A 21 -21.62 -26.87 -23.86
C ILE A 21 -21.61 -26.89 -22.33
N MET A 22 -22.03 -28.00 -21.67
CA MET A 22 -21.94 -28.15 -20.22
C MET A 22 -20.49 -28.33 -19.73
N LEU A 23 -19.61 -28.94 -20.52
CA LEU A 23 -18.18 -29.05 -20.21
C LEU A 23 -17.42 -27.73 -20.43
N ALA A 24 -17.87 -26.89 -21.35
CA ALA A 24 -17.29 -25.56 -21.59
C ALA A 24 -17.71 -24.51 -20.52
N THR A 25 -18.81 -24.74 -19.77
CA THR A 25 -19.20 -23.85 -18.66
C THR A 25 -18.46 -24.15 -17.35
N GLY A 26 -17.70 -25.27 -17.27
CA GLY A 26 -16.90 -25.60 -16.09
C GLY A 26 -15.50 -25.00 -16.05
N ALA A 27 -15.03 -24.38 -17.12
CA ALA A 27 -13.75 -23.67 -17.17
C ALA A 27 -13.98 -22.14 -17.24
N ARG A 28 -14.97 -21.62 -16.56
CA ARG A 28 -14.86 -20.26 -16.04
C ARG A 28 -13.81 -20.33 -14.94
N ALA A 29 -12.58 -19.99 -15.26
CA ALA A 29 -11.77 -19.27 -14.30
C ALA A 29 -12.74 -18.24 -13.71
N GLU A 30 -13.08 -18.39 -12.46
CA GLU A 30 -13.73 -17.36 -11.70
C GLU A 30 -12.82 -16.15 -11.74
N LEU A 31 -12.98 -15.35 -12.77
CA LEU A 31 -12.78 -13.93 -12.63
C LEU A 31 -13.90 -13.53 -11.67
N LEU A 32 -13.72 -13.89 -10.42
CA LEU A 32 -14.52 -13.36 -9.36
C LEU A 32 -14.29 -11.88 -9.44
N ILE A 33 -15.25 -11.23 -9.98
CA ILE A 33 -15.64 -9.88 -9.67
C ILE A 33 -15.72 -9.81 -8.14
N ARG A 34 -14.57 -9.70 -7.49
CA ARG A 34 -14.41 -9.29 -6.09
C ARG A 34 -14.63 -7.78 -6.02
N ILE A 35 -15.60 -7.33 -6.74
CA ILE A 35 -16.09 -5.98 -6.69
C ILE A 35 -17.21 -6.03 -5.69
N THR A 36 -17.02 -5.46 -4.53
CA THR A 36 -18.03 -4.99 -3.58
C THR A 36 -18.37 -5.80 -2.33
N GLU A 37 -17.87 -7.00 -2.13
CA GLU A 37 -18.11 -7.75 -0.90
C GLU A 37 -16.81 -8.39 -0.38
N GLY A 38 -15.77 -7.59 -0.18
CA GLY A 38 -14.46 -8.03 0.32
C GLY A 38 -14.52 -8.74 1.68
N ALA A 39 -15.61 -8.57 2.43
CA ALA A 39 -15.80 -9.26 3.70
C ALA A 39 -16.03 -10.76 3.58
N ASP A 40 -16.62 -11.27 2.48
CA ASP A 40 -16.95 -12.70 2.33
C ASP A 40 -15.78 -13.55 1.81
N ALA A 41 -14.79 -12.92 1.16
CA ALA A 41 -13.60 -13.60 0.69
C ALA A 41 -12.44 -13.57 1.70
N ALA A 42 -12.51 -12.68 2.68
CA ALA A 42 -11.48 -12.52 3.70
C ALA A 42 -11.37 -13.74 4.61
N LEU A 43 -10.14 -14.17 4.91
CA LEU A 43 -9.83 -15.34 5.72
C LEU A 43 -10.26 -15.14 7.17
N PRO A 44 -11.18 -15.97 7.72
CA PRO A 44 -11.58 -15.85 9.11
C PRO A 44 -10.44 -16.21 10.05
N ILE A 45 -10.09 -15.31 10.94
CA ILE A 45 -9.03 -15.49 11.94
C ILE A 45 -9.50 -15.04 13.32
N SER A 46 -9.13 -15.79 14.35
CA SER A 46 -9.29 -15.37 15.74
C SER A 46 -7.95 -15.00 16.32
N VAL A 47 -7.79 -13.73 16.69
CA VAL A 47 -6.67 -13.24 17.46
C VAL A 47 -7.12 -13.16 18.92
N VAL A 48 -6.79 -14.20 19.70
CA VAL A 48 -7.19 -14.30 21.10
C VAL A 48 -6.45 -13.24 21.93
N PRO A 49 -7.13 -12.55 22.87
CA PRO A 49 -6.44 -11.70 23.82
C PRO A 49 -5.29 -12.45 24.49
N PHE A 50 -4.06 -11.93 24.40
CA PHE A 50 -2.90 -12.59 24.98
C PHE A 50 -2.99 -12.57 26.50
N ALA A 51 -2.70 -13.71 27.13
CA ALA A 51 -2.62 -13.81 28.60
C ALA A 51 -1.43 -12.98 29.12
N GLU A 52 -1.64 -12.23 30.19
CA GLU A 52 -0.63 -11.37 30.79
C GLU A 52 -0.08 -12.01 32.06
N ASN A 53 1.19 -12.45 32.02
CA ASN A 53 1.90 -13.02 33.12
C ASN A 53 2.82 -11.97 33.81
N GLY A 54 2.37 -11.40 34.92
CA GLY A 54 3.06 -10.34 35.65
C GLY A 54 2.49 -8.93 35.33
N ALA A 55 3.19 -7.90 35.83
CA ALA A 55 2.77 -6.51 35.65
C ALA A 55 3.12 -5.98 34.26
N ILE A 56 2.27 -6.24 33.29
CA ILE A 56 2.37 -5.62 31.95
C ILE A 56 1.92 -4.17 32.05
N PRO A 57 2.69 -3.20 31.53
CA PRO A 57 2.29 -1.79 31.57
C PRO A 57 0.94 -1.55 30.88
N PRO A 58 0.09 -0.67 31.44
CA PRO A 58 -1.14 -0.29 30.77
C PRO A 58 -0.82 0.40 29.44
N GLY A 59 -1.59 0.11 28.39
CA GLY A 59 -1.41 0.69 27.07
C GLY A 59 -2.10 -0.09 25.99
N ASP A 60 -1.61 0.04 24.76
CA ASP A 60 -2.14 -0.70 23.61
C ASP A 60 -1.92 -2.21 23.79
N LYS A 61 -3.00 -2.98 23.72
CA LYS A 61 -2.94 -4.44 23.78
C LYS A 61 -2.38 -5.01 22.48
N ILE A 62 -1.37 -5.86 22.55
CA ILE A 62 -0.73 -6.49 21.37
C ILE A 62 -1.76 -7.20 20.49
N SER A 63 -2.66 -7.99 21.08
CA SER A 63 -3.72 -8.70 20.36
C SER A 63 -4.67 -7.76 19.60
N GLU A 64 -4.94 -6.55 20.12
CA GLU A 64 -5.77 -5.55 19.44
C GLU A 64 -5.02 -4.95 18.24
N ILE A 65 -3.72 -4.69 18.38
CA ILE A 65 -2.88 -4.21 17.28
C ILE A 65 -2.86 -5.24 16.16
N VAL A 66 -2.58 -6.51 16.49
CA VAL A 66 -2.56 -7.60 15.50
C VAL A 66 -3.92 -7.75 14.80
N ARG A 67 -5.02 -7.66 15.56
CA ARG A 67 -6.38 -7.72 15.00
C ARG A 67 -6.64 -6.57 14.02
N SER A 68 -6.27 -5.36 14.40
CA SER A 68 -6.44 -4.17 13.57
C SER A 68 -5.60 -4.21 12.29
N ASP A 69 -4.33 -4.61 12.41
CA ASP A 69 -3.41 -4.74 11.26
C ASP A 69 -3.93 -5.76 10.24
N LEU A 70 -4.28 -6.95 10.71
CA LEU A 70 -4.81 -8.00 9.83
C LEU A 70 -6.13 -7.59 9.17
N ALA A 71 -7.02 -6.89 9.89
CA ALA A 71 -8.24 -6.34 9.30
C ALA A 71 -7.94 -5.28 8.24
N MET A 72 -6.93 -4.41 8.48
CA MET A 72 -6.53 -3.33 7.57
C MET A 72 -6.05 -3.87 6.22
N SER A 73 -5.41 -5.05 6.18
CA SER A 73 -4.95 -5.65 4.93
C SER A 73 -6.09 -6.03 3.97
N GLY A 74 -7.32 -6.23 4.49
CA GLY A 74 -8.43 -6.76 3.73
C GLY A 74 -8.38 -8.27 3.48
N GLU A 75 -7.24 -8.92 3.68
CA GLU A 75 -7.07 -10.37 3.52
C GLU A 75 -7.70 -11.18 4.66
N PHE A 76 -7.93 -10.56 5.82
CA PHE A 76 -8.42 -11.22 7.01
C PHE A 76 -9.69 -10.59 7.56
N ARG A 77 -10.52 -11.45 8.15
CA ARG A 77 -11.71 -11.07 8.93
C ARG A 77 -11.54 -11.54 10.37
N PRO A 78 -10.95 -10.71 11.24
CA PRO A 78 -10.76 -11.08 12.64
C PRO A 78 -12.09 -11.21 13.38
N LEU A 79 -12.23 -12.28 14.19
CA LEU A 79 -13.37 -12.44 15.09
C LEU A 79 -13.27 -11.43 16.25
N PRO A 80 -14.34 -10.66 16.54
CA PRO A 80 -14.41 -9.84 17.73
C PRO A 80 -14.21 -10.65 19.02
N ALA A 81 -13.45 -10.13 19.99
CA ALA A 81 -13.09 -10.88 21.21
C ALA A 81 -14.30 -11.31 22.03
N GLU A 82 -15.34 -10.49 22.05
CA GLU A 82 -16.62 -10.77 22.75
C GLU A 82 -17.44 -11.92 22.14
N LYS A 83 -17.10 -12.36 20.92
CA LYS A 83 -17.73 -13.52 20.26
C LYS A 83 -16.95 -14.81 20.45
N MET A 84 -15.79 -14.77 21.12
CA MET A 84 -14.98 -15.95 21.37
C MET A 84 -15.56 -16.77 22.52
N LEU A 85 -15.62 -18.09 22.37
CA LEU A 85 -16.17 -19.01 23.36
C LEU A 85 -15.19 -19.27 24.52
N SER A 86 -13.90 -19.14 24.26
CA SER A 86 -12.81 -19.31 25.23
C SER A 86 -11.63 -18.40 24.86
N LEU A 87 -10.73 -18.20 25.82
CA LEU A 87 -9.54 -17.35 25.65
C LEU A 87 -8.27 -18.16 25.93
N PRO A 88 -7.96 -19.18 25.10
CA PRO A 88 -6.75 -19.99 25.28
C PRO A 88 -5.49 -19.15 25.08
N SER A 89 -4.46 -19.46 25.86
CA SER A 89 -3.14 -18.85 25.75
C SER A 89 -2.07 -19.80 25.20
N ARG A 90 -2.33 -21.10 25.24
CA ARG A 90 -1.42 -22.17 24.83
C ARG A 90 -2.13 -23.23 24.03
N ARG A 91 -1.35 -24.05 23.29
CA ARG A 91 -1.86 -25.16 22.45
C ARG A 91 -2.82 -26.10 23.17
N GLU A 92 -2.52 -26.47 24.42
CA GLU A 92 -3.28 -27.45 25.22
C GLU A 92 -4.69 -26.97 25.55
N GLU A 93 -4.91 -25.66 25.51
CA GLU A 93 -6.19 -25.01 25.80
C GLU A 93 -7.04 -24.77 24.53
N VAL A 94 -6.45 -25.02 23.32
CA VAL A 94 -7.15 -24.80 22.05
C VAL A 94 -7.99 -26.01 21.68
N TYR A 95 -9.30 -25.89 21.84
CA TYR A 95 -10.29 -26.88 21.39
C TYR A 95 -10.75 -26.55 19.96
N PHE A 96 -10.12 -27.11 18.96
CA PHE A 96 -10.34 -26.77 17.52
C PHE A 96 -11.80 -26.92 17.06
N ARG A 97 -12.57 -27.85 17.67
CA ARG A 97 -13.99 -28.00 17.38
C ARG A 97 -14.77 -26.70 17.60
N ASP A 98 -14.47 -25.97 18.66
CA ASP A 98 -15.18 -24.75 19.04
C ASP A 98 -14.88 -23.62 18.04
N TRP A 99 -13.65 -23.51 17.58
CA TRP A 99 -13.25 -22.55 16.55
C TRP A 99 -13.86 -22.87 15.17
N ARG A 100 -13.98 -24.16 14.81
CA ARG A 100 -14.72 -24.57 13.61
C ARG A 100 -16.20 -24.18 13.68
N MET A 101 -16.86 -24.37 14.84
CA MET A 101 -18.25 -23.95 15.04
C MET A 101 -18.44 -22.45 14.87
N LEU A 102 -17.43 -21.64 15.21
CA LEU A 102 -17.40 -20.19 14.99
C LEU A 102 -16.99 -19.81 13.55
N GLY A 103 -16.78 -20.79 12.66
CA GLY A 103 -16.37 -20.55 11.28
C GLY A 103 -14.95 -20.00 11.13
N GLN A 104 -14.07 -20.20 12.13
CA GLN A 104 -12.72 -19.70 12.07
C GLN A 104 -11.79 -20.69 11.37
N ARG A 105 -10.92 -20.14 10.50
CA ARG A 105 -9.90 -20.93 9.80
C ARG A 105 -8.57 -20.92 10.53
N TYR A 106 -8.24 -19.80 11.16
CA TYR A 106 -7.00 -19.64 11.91
C TYR A 106 -7.29 -19.17 13.34
N VAL A 107 -6.45 -19.58 14.27
CA VAL A 107 -6.46 -19.07 15.65
C VAL A 107 -5.04 -18.75 16.09
N LEU A 108 -4.82 -17.51 16.52
CA LEU A 108 -3.59 -17.01 17.13
C LEU A 108 -3.82 -16.92 18.63
N VAL A 109 -2.97 -17.60 19.40
CA VAL A 109 -2.93 -17.54 20.86
C VAL A 109 -1.57 -17.04 21.32
N GLY A 110 -1.49 -16.52 22.52
CA GLY A 110 -0.21 -16.09 23.07
C GLY A 110 -0.28 -15.64 24.51
N GLU A 111 0.90 -15.47 25.06
CA GLU A 111 1.12 -14.97 26.42
C GLU A 111 2.22 -13.92 26.43
N LEU A 112 2.06 -12.94 27.31
CA LEU A 112 3.01 -11.87 27.57
C LEU A 112 3.64 -12.11 28.94
N SER A 113 4.93 -11.98 29.02
CA SER A 113 5.65 -11.93 30.27
C SER A 113 6.56 -10.72 30.32
N ARG A 114 6.77 -10.19 31.50
CA ARG A 114 7.69 -9.07 31.72
C ARG A 114 9.00 -9.58 32.33
N ASN A 115 10.10 -9.12 31.73
CA ASN A 115 11.44 -9.33 32.25
C ASN A 115 12.13 -7.96 32.29
N ASP A 116 12.20 -7.36 33.48
CA ASP A 116 12.69 -6.02 33.77
C ASP A 116 11.97 -4.93 32.94
N ASP A 117 12.67 -4.31 32.01
CA ASP A 117 12.17 -3.27 31.09
C ASP A 117 11.67 -3.82 29.75
N ARG A 118 11.67 -5.14 29.56
CA ARG A 118 11.23 -5.81 28.32
C ARG A 118 9.94 -6.59 28.52
N VAL A 119 9.12 -6.60 27.48
CA VAL A 119 7.98 -7.49 27.37
C VAL A 119 8.35 -8.56 26.34
N VAL A 120 8.14 -9.81 26.71
CA VAL A 120 8.34 -11.00 25.89
C VAL A 120 6.97 -11.55 25.53
N ALA A 121 6.67 -11.65 24.23
CA ALA A 121 5.50 -12.31 23.70
C ALA A 121 5.89 -13.69 23.17
N ARG A 122 5.26 -14.73 23.67
CA ARG A 122 5.26 -16.07 23.08
C ARG A 122 3.92 -16.27 22.41
N TYR A 123 3.92 -16.65 21.15
CA TYR A 123 2.68 -16.79 20.38
C TYR A 123 2.73 -17.98 19.42
N GLU A 124 1.55 -18.55 19.17
CA GLU A 124 1.38 -19.69 18.29
C GLU A 124 0.14 -19.49 17.40
N LEU A 125 0.30 -19.79 16.11
CA LEU A 125 -0.77 -19.73 15.11
C LEU A 125 -1.12 -21.14 14.64
N PHE A 126 -2.39 -21.46 14.61
CA PHE A 126 -2.89 -22.75 14.20
C PHE A 126 -3.86 -22.65 13.01
N ASP A 127 -3.73 -23.58 12.07
CA ASP A 127 -4.81 -23.91 11.12
C ASP A 127 -5.83 -24.78 11.84
N VAL A 128 -7.06 -24.27 11.96
CA VAL A 128 -8.14 -24.91 12.72
C VAL A 128 -8.64 -26.18 12.04
N ASN A 129 -8.64 -26.21 10.70
CA ASN A 129 -9.13 -27.36 9.95
C ASN A 129 -8.13 -28.52 9.97
N GLN A 130 -6.83 -28.19 9.87
CA GLN A 130 -5.76 -29.18 9.91
C GLN A 130 -5.33 -29.53 11.35
N GLU A 131 -5.79 -28.80 12.37
CA GLU A 131 -5.38 -28.89 13.78
C GLU A 131 -3.86 -28.80 13.96
N LYS A 132 -3.20 -28.05 13.06
CA LYS A 132 -1.75 -27.96 12.94
C LYS A 132 -1.26 -26.57 13.32
N ARG A 133 -0.16 -26.51 14.10
CA ARG A 133 0.58 -25.28 14.28
C ARG A 133 1.34 -24.91 13.02
N ILE A 134 1.13 -23.69 12.51
CA ILE A 134 1.79 -23.17 11.33
C ILE A 134 2.83 -22.09 11.66
N LEU A 135 2.74 -21.49 12.86
CA LEU A 135 3.74 -20.56 13.38
C LEU A 135 3.88 -20.74 14.89
N GLY A 136 5.08 -20.64 15.43
CA GLY A 136 5.33 -20.60 16.88
C GLY A 136 6.64 -19.90 17.16
N GLU A 137 6.58 -18.70 17.72
CA GLU A 137 7.72 -17.83 17.94
C GLU A 137 7.69 -17.13 19.31
N THR A 138 8.83 -16.56 19.63
CA THR A 138 9.00 -15.68 20.80
C THR A 138 9.67 -14.40 20.33
N ALA A 139 9.05 -13.26 20.60
CA ALA A 139 9.59 -11.95 20.29
C ALA A 139 9.59 -11.06 21.53
N ALA A 140 10.51 -10.10 21.60
CA ALA A 140 10.64 -9.23 22.77
C ALA A 140 10.93 -7.79 22.36
N ALA A 141 10.31 -6.85 23.07
CA ALA A 141 10.56 -5.41 22.91
C ALA A 141 10.66 -4.72 24.28
N SER A 142 11.14 -3.47 24.28
CA SER A 142 11.03 -2.65 25.49
C SER A 142 9.56 -2.37 25.81
N VAL A 143 9.25 -2.10 27.06
CA VAL A 143 7.89 -1.74 27.51
C VAL A 143 7.31 -0.54 26.76
N ASN A 144 8.16 0.36 26.26
CA ASN A 144 7.76 1.53 25.46
C ASN A 144 7.56 1.21 23.97
N SER A 145 7.87 -0.01 23.53
CA SER A 145 7.82 -0.45 22.14
C SER A 145 6.80 -1.57 21.88
N MET A 146 5.80 -1.72 22.76
CA MET A 146 4.78 -2.77 22.61
C MET A 146 4.01 -2.71 21.31
N ARG A 147 3.73 -1.51 20.78
CA ARG A 147 3.12 -1.38 19.46
C ARG A 147 4.00 -1.95 18.35
N THR A 148 5.31 -1.66 18.40
CA THR A 148 6.27 -2.23 17.45
C THR A 148 6.28 -3.75 17.51
N LEU A 149 6.18 -4.32 18.72
CA LEU A 149 6.06 -5.77 18.90
C LEU A 149 4.75 -6.31 18.31
N GLY A 150 3.63 -5.59 18.48
CA GLY A 150 2.34 -5.96 17.88
C GLY A 150 2.41 -6.00 16.37
N HIS A 151 2.91 -4.94 15.72
CA HIS A 151 3.08 -4.89 14.27
C HIS A 151 4.04 -5.98 13.75
N HIS A 152 5.12 -6.26 14.48
CA HIS A 152 6.03 -7.36 14.14
C HIS A 152 5.31 -8.73 14.16
N ILE A 153 4.48 -8.98 15.18
CA ILE A 153 3.68 -10.22 15.24
C ILE A 153 2.69 -10.27 14.08
N SER A 154 2.07 -9.13 13.73
CA SER A 154 1.20 -9.02 12.57
C SER A 154 1.91 -9.41 11.27
N ASP A 155 3.14 -8.92 11.07
CA ASP A 155 3.95 -9.27 9.90
C ASP A 155 4.22 -10.78 9.83
N LYS A 156 4.60 -11.40 10.95
CA LYS A 156 4.87 -12.84 11.02
C LYS A 156 3.63 -13.70 10.79
N VAL A 157 2.50 -13.30 11.35
CA VAL A 157 1.21 -13.99 11.14
C VAL A 157 0.77 -13.86 9.68
N TYR A 158 0.89 -12.67 9.10
CA TYR A 158 0.56 -12.42 7.70
C TYR A 158 1.42 -13.29 6.78
N GLU A 159 2.73 -13.26 6.95
CA GLU A 159 3.70 -14.05 6.19
C GLU A 159 3.44 -15.56 6.29
N ALA A 160 3.16 -16.07 7.50
CA ALA A 160 2.91 -17.49 7.73
C ALA A 160 1.65 -18.02 7.00
N ILE A 161 0.66 -17.17 6.79
CA ILE A 161 -0.59 -17.55 6.12
C ILE A 161 -0.54 -17.30 4.61
N THR A 162 0.02 -16.17 4.18
CA THR A 162 -0.03 -15.72 2.78
C THR A 162 1.22 -16.07 1.98
N GLY A 163 2.35 -16.34 2.66
CA GLY A 163 3.65 -16.52 2.03
C GLY A 163 4.32 -15.21 1.57
N VAL A 164 3.70 -14.07 1.85
CA VAL A 164 4.21 -12.74 1.50
C VAL A 164 4.63 -12.01 2.78
N PRO A 165 5.80 -11.34 2.85
CA PRO A 165 6.19 -10.57 4.02
C PRO A 165 5.12 -9.53 4.41
N GLY A 166 4.86 -9.38 5.71
CA GLY A 166 3.97 -8.32 6.20
C GLY A 166 4.60 -6.94 6.05
N ALA A 167 3.77 -5.89 6.04
CA ALA A 167 4.21 -4.50 5.95
C ALA A 167 3.73 -3.62 7.10
N PHE A 168 3.30 -4.23 8.23
CA PHE A 168 2.71 -3.51 9.36
C PHE A 168 3.75 -2.84 10.26
N SER A 169 5.00 -3.34 10.28
CA SER A 169 6.12 -2.69 11.00
C SER A 169 6.69 -1.47 10.29
N THR A 170 6.21 -1.15 9.08
CA THR A 170 6.70 -0.03 8.29
C THR A 170 6.16 1.32 8.79
N LYS A 171 6.53 2.41 8.13
CA LYS A 171 6.12 3.77 8.50
C LYS A 171 5.43 4.46 7.34
N LEU A 172 4.60 5.44 7.68
CA LEU A 172 4.02 6.38 6.73
C LEU A 172 4.65 7.74 6.91
N ALA A 173 4.99 8.41 5.80
CA ALA A 173 5.22 9.85 5.77
C ALA A 173 4.03 10.53 5.08
N TYR A 174 3.62 11.68 5.55
CA TYR A 174 2.53 12.44 4.95
C TYR A 174 2.60 13.91 5.36
N VAL A 175 1.90 14.76 4.65
CA VAL A 175 1.81 16.18 4.97
C VAL A 175 0.44 16.50 5.55
N THR A 176 0.42 17.29 6.64
CA THR A 176 -0.80 17.89 7.16
C THR A 176 -0.78 19.40 6.96
N LEU A 177 -1.95 19.97 6.69
CA LEU A 177 -2.17 21.40 6.58
C LEU A 177 -3.32 21.80 7.52
N ASP A 178 -3.03 22.72 8.42
CA ASP A 178 -4.03 23.41 9.24
C ASP A 178 -3.76 24.92 9.26
N THR A 179 -4.60 25.66 9.97
CA THR A 179 -4.41 27.09 10.22
C THR A 179 -4.03 27.31 11.67
N PHE A 180 -2.91 27.96 11.91
CA PHE A 180 -2.47 28.33 13.25
C PHE A 180 -2.19 29.83 13.31
N ASN A 181 -2.83 30.53 14.25
CA ASN A 181 -2.74 32.00 14.37
C ASN A 181 -3.03 32.74 13.05
N GLY A 182 -4.02 32.27 12.28
CA GLY A 182 -4.42 32.87 11.01
C GLY A 182 -3.49 32.62 9.83
N LYS A 183 -2.44 31.79 10.00
CA LYS A 183 -1.48 31.44 8.94
C LYS A 183 -1.55 29.96 8.62
N PRO A 184 -1.31 29.54 7.36
CA PRO A 184 -1.18 28.14 7.01
C PRO A 184 0.00 27.52 7.76
N ARG A 185 -0.18 26.25 8.16
CA ARG A 185 0.86 25.48 8.83
C ARG A 185 0.94 24.10 8.21
N TYR A 186 2.00 23.86 7.47
CA TYR A 186 2.33 22.57 6.87
C TYR A 186 3.24 21.79 7.80
N ARG A 187 2.98 20.51 7.95
CA ARG A 187 3.83 19.61 8.74
C ARG A 187 4.10 18.32 7.97
N LEU A 188 5.36 18.01 7.77
CA LEU A 188 5.80 16.69 7.37
C LEU A 188 5.81 15.80 8.62
N GLN A 189 5.04 14.73 8.59
CA GLN A 189 4.89 13.81 9.71
C GLN A 189 5.31 12.40 9.31
N VAL A 190 5.77 11.63 10.31
CA VAL A 190 6.04 10.20 10.19
C VAL A 190 5.29 9.48 11.31
N SER A 191 4.49 8.47 10.94
CA SER A 191 3.70 7.66 11.87
C SER A 191 3.94 6.16 11.66
N ASP A 192 3.35 5.34 12.53
CA ASP A 192 3.12 3.92 12.22
C ASP A 192 2.14 3.80 11.04
N VAL A 193 2.08 2.61 10.45
CA VAL A 193 1.23 2.32 9.29
C VAL A 193 -0.26 2.54 9.58
N ASP A 194 -0.68 2.42 10.84
CA ASP A 194 -2.05 2.67 11.31
C ASP A 194 -2.33 4.13 11.70
N GLY A 195 -1.41 5.06 11.38
CA GLY A 195 -1.52 6.49 11.65
C GLY A 195 -1.19 6.89 13.09
N LYS A 196 -0.90 5.93 13.98
CA LYS A 196 -0.58 6.25 15.37
C LYS A 196 0.91 6.62 15.54
N ARG A 197 1.25 7.18 16.72
CA ARG A 197 2.60 7.65 17.08
C ARG A 197 3.20 8.64 16.08
N ALA A 198 2.36 9.45 15.44
CA ALA A 198 2.80 10.47 14.49
C ALA A 198 3.81 11.44 15.14
N LYS A 199 4.93 11.67 14.47
CA LYS A 199 5.98 12.60 14.88
C LYS A 199 6.19 13.65 13.78
N ILE A 200 6.13 14.92 14.15
CA ILE A 200 6.45 16.03 13.27
C ILE A 200 7.95 16.00 12.99
N ARG A 201 8.34 15.99 11.73
CA ARG A 201 9.72 16.05 11.25
C ARG A 201 10.09 17.43 10.76
N LEU A 202 9.12 18.15 10.20
CA LEU A 202 9.28 19.52 9.74
C LEU A 202 7.95 20.26 9.92
N GLU A 203 8.01 21.52 10.33
CA GLU A 203 6.89 22.45 10.33
C GLU A 203 7.28 23.69 9.52
N SER A 204 6.39 24.19 8.66
CA SER A 204 6.61 25.34 7.79
C SER A 204 5.30 26.11 7.60
N GLN A 205 5.40 27.42 7.35
CA GLN A 205 4.28 28.23 6.86
C GLN A 205 4.12 28.12 5.34
N GLU A 206 5.15 27.65 4.66
CA GLU A 206 5.17 27.44 3.22
C GLU A 206 4.92 25.97 2.86
N PRO A 207 4.42 25.67 1.64
CA PRO A 207 4.08 24.33 1.24
C PRO A 207 5.22 23.32 1.37
N ILE A 208 4.87 22.12 1.83
CA ILE A 208 5.69 20.92 1.79
C ILE A 208 4.91 19.90 0.95
N LEU A 209 5.54 19.28 -0.06
CA LEU A 209 4.89 18.37 -1.01
C LEU A 209 5.74 17.14 -1.31
N SER A 210 5.08 16.09 -1.80
CA SER A 210 5.70 14.92 -2.43
C SER A 210 6.82 14.29 -1.61
N PRO A 211 6.59 13.89 -0.35
CA PRO A 211 7.58 13.13 0.41
C PRO A 211 7.84 11.77 -0.25
N ALA A 212 9.09 11.34 -0.25
CA ALA A 212 9.53 10.06 -0.77
C ALA A 212 10.60 9.45 0.14
N TRP A 213 10.43 8.20 0.53
CA TRP A 213 11.35 7.46 1.38
C TRP A 213 12.58 7.00 0.61
N SER A 214 13.75 7.08 1.24
CA SER A 214 14.91 6.31 0.78
C SER A 214 14.68 4.80 1.02
N PRO A 215 15.25 3.92 0.19
CA PRO A 215 15.03 2.48 0.28
C PRO A 215 15.48 1.87 1.61
N ASP A 216 16.41 2.49 2.32
CA ASP A 216 16.87 2.10 3.66
C ASP A 216 15.99 2.67 4.80
N GLY A 217 14.96 3.44 4.48
CA GLY A 217 14.05 4.06 5.47
C GLY A 217 14.68 5.14 6.35
N SER A 218 15.94 5.51 6.13
CA SER A 218 16.67 6.47 6.99
C SER A 218 16.44 7.93 6.61
N ARG A 219 15.99 8.20 5.38
CA ARG A 219 15.87 9.56 4.83
C ARG A 219 14.53 9.77 4.13
N LEU A 220 14.10 11.03 4.08
CA LEU A 220 12.98 11.51 3.27
C LEU A 220 13.47 12.58 2.30
N ALA A 221 13.17 12.41 1.01
CA ALA A 221 13.21 13.50 0.05
C ALA A 221 11.84 14.17 -0.02
N TYR A 222 11.77 15.48 -0.18
CA TYR A 222 10.51 16.23 -0.32
C TYR A 222 10.76 17.59 -0.97
N VAL A 223 9.68 18.19 -1.45
CA VAL A 223 9.68 19.55 -1.96
C VAL A 223 9.32 20.52 -0.84
N SER A 224 10.05 21.62 -0.70
CA SER A 224 9.74 22.72 0.22
C SER A 224 9.81 24.07 -0.47
N PHE A 225 8.85 24.93 -0.13
CA PHE A 225 8.80 26.32 -0.61
C PHE A 225 9.35 27.33 0.41
N GLU A 226 10.03 26.89 1.46
CA GLU A 226 10.56 27.75 2.54
C GLU A 226 11.47 28.88 2.08
N THR A 227 12.02 28.80 0.88
CA THR A 227 12.86 29.84 0.27
C THR A 227 12.10 30.70 -0.74
N GLY A 228 10.77 30.63 -0.78
CA GLY A 228 9.91 31.37 -1.73
C GLY A 228 9.81 30.73 -3.12
N LYS A 229 10.51 29.62 -3.37
CA LYS A 229 10.45 28.82 -4.60
C LYS A 229 10.61 27.34 -4.26
N PRO A 230 10.11 26.42 -5.14
CA PRO A 230 10.23 25.00 -4.89
C PRO A 230 11.69 24.56 -4.92
N ALA A 231 12.12 23.82 -3.90
CA ALA A 231 13.42 23.19 -3.83
C ALA A 231 13.27 21.78 -3.24
N ILE A 232 14.13 20.84 -3.65
CA ILE A 232 14.12 19.48 -3.11
C ILE A 232 15.15 19.36 -1.99
N TYR A 233 14.69 18.83 -0.86
CA TYR A 233 15.49 18.56 0.33
C TYR A 233 15.54 17.07 0.60
N ILE A 234 16.67 16.62 1.16
CA ILE A 234 16.80 15.33 1.83
C ILE A 234 16.93 15.56 3.32
N HIS A 235 16.10 14.87 4.10
CA HIS A 235 16.03 14.95 5.55
C HIS A 235 16.44 13.60 6.17
N GLU A 236 17.52 13.58 6.93
CA GLU A 236 17.99 12.45 7.72
C GLU A 236 17.14 12.32 9.00
N LEU A 237 16.37 11.25 9.13
CA LEU A 237 15.39 11.12 10.22
C LEU A 237 16.01 10.96 11.60
N ALA A 238 17.19 10.35 11.70
CA ALA A 238 17.89 10.11 12.96
C ALA A 238 18.50 11.40 13.53
N THR A 239 19.08 12.25 12.68
CA THR A 239 19.82 13.46 13.09
C THR A 239 18.98 14.74 12.96
N GLY A 240 17.92 14.70 12.15
CA GLY A 240 17.14 15.87 11.78
C GLY A 240 17.87 16.79 10.76
N LYS A 241 19.04 16.39 10.25
CA LYS A 241 19.80 17.15 9.28
C LYS A 241 19.05 17.22 7.96
N ARG A 242 18.97 18.42 7.39
CA ARG A 242 18.33 18.72 6.12
C ARG A 242 19.35 19.23 5.11
N THR A 243 19.38 18.64 3.93
CA THR A 243 20.29 19.03 2.85
C THR A 243 19.46 19.40 1.62
N LYS A 244 19.59 20.64 1.15
CA LYS A 244 18.99 21.07 -0.11
C LYS A 244 19.79 20.43 -1.26
N VAL A 245 19.11 19.64 -2.09
CA VAL A 245 19.74 18.86 -3.16
C VAL A 245 19.46 19.43 -4.55
N ALA A 246 18.29 20.03 -4.77
CA ALA A 246 17.94 20.69 -6.03
C ALA A 246 17.28 22.04 -5.74
N ASP A 247 17.77 23.10 -6.42
CA ASP A 247 17.33 24.50 -6.30
C ASP A 247 17.56 25.19 -7.65
N PHE A 248 17.18 24.51 -8.73
CA PHE A 248 17.35 25.03 -10.09
C PHE A 248 16.29 26.10 -10.40
N PRO A 249 16.52 26.94 -11.43
CA PRO A 249 15.49 27.87 -11.92
C PRO A 249 14.19 27.12 -12.30
N GLY A 250 13.03 27.69 -11.94
CA GLY A 250 11.73 27.13 -12.23
C GLY A 250 11.31 26.01 -11.26
N LEU A 251 10.66 24.98 -11.81
CA LEU A 251 10.12 23.86 -11.04
C LEU A 251 11.23 22.92 -10.57
N ASN A 252 11.16 22.49 -9.31
CA ASN A 252 11.91 21.41 -8.69
C ASN A 252 10.90 20.55 -7.92
N SER A 253 10.55 19.36 -8.41
CA SER A 253 9.38 18.63 -7.90
C SER A 253 9.54 17.11 -8.01
N ALA A 254 8.60 16.39 -7.36
CA ALA A 254 8.38 14.95 -7.48
C ALA A 254 9.66 14.11 -7.38
N PRO A 255 10.42 14.17 -6.27
CA PRO A 255 11.59 13.33 -6.08
C PRO A 255 11.18 11.87 -5.94
N ALA A 256 11.91 10.94 -6.62
CA ALA A 256 11.78 9.50 -6.45
C ALA A 256 13.18 8.87 -6.35
N TRP A 257 13.37 8.02 -5.34
CA TRP A 257 14.64 7.37 -5.08
C TRP A 257 14.87 6.18 -6.02
N SER A 258 16.13 5.97 -6.42
CA SER A 258 16.56 4.68 -6.95
C SER A 258 16.65 3.64 -5.83
N ASP A 259 16.52 2.36 -6.17
CA ASP A 259 16.52 1.26 -5.20
C ASP A 259 17.83 1.13 -4.43
N ASP A 260 18.94 1.55 -5.04
CA ASP A 260 20.27 1.60 -4.39
C ASP A 260 20.46 2.85 -3.51
N GLY A 261 19.50 3.77 -3.50
CA GLY A 261 19.53 5.01 -2.72
C GLY A 261 20.59 6.02 -3.13
N ARG A 262 21.21 5.85 -4.33
CA ARG A 262 22.31 6.69 -4.82
C ARG A 262 21.87 7.81 -5.73
N SER A 263 20.68 7.72 -6.31
CA SER A 263 20.16 8.75 -7.20
C SER A 263 18.69 9.09 -6.94
N LEU A 264 18.28 10.25 -7.46
CA LEU A 264 16.89 10.70 -7.48
C LEU A 264 16.47 10.98 -8.90
N LEU A 265 15.29 10.47 -9.29
CA LEU A 265 14.49 11.08 -10.36
C LEU A 265 13.82 12.32 -9.79
N MET A 266 13.70 13.35 -10.63
CA MET A 266 13.02 14.59 -10.27
C MET A 266 12.49 15.30 -11.51
N THR A 267 11.46 16.10 -11.33
CA THR A 267 10.94 16.98 -12.37
C THR A 267 11.58 18.35 -12.24
N LEU A 268 12.25 18.81 -13.29
CA LEU A 268 12.84 20.15 -13.35
C LEU A 268 12.38 20.88 -14.60
N SER A 269 12.19 22.22 -14.51
CA SER A 269 11.91 23.05 -15.69
C SER A 269 13.04 24.02 -16.03
N LYS A 270 14.27 23.75 -15.58
CA LYS A 270 15.44 24.61 -15.72
C LYS A 270 15.85 24.91 -17.17
N ASP A 271 15.48 24.06 -18.12
CA ASP A 271 15.81 24.18 -19.53
C ASP A 271 14.59 24.54 -20.42
N GLY A 272 13.52 25.10 -19.81
CA GLY A 272 12.31 25.55 -20.51
C GLY A 272 11.04 24.94 -19.94
N ASN A 273 10.60 23.77 -20.42
CA ASN A 273 9.46 23.04 -19.88
C ASN A 273 9.86 22.03 -18.79
N ALA A 274 8.86 21.43 -18.17
CA ALA A 274 9.06 20.39 -17.16
C ALA A 274 9.44 19.07 -17.81
N GLU A 275 10.57 18.51 -17.39
CA GLU A 275 11.15 17.27 -17.87
C GLU A 275 11.68 16.42 -16.72
N ILE A 276 11.90 15.14 -16.96
CA ILE A 276 12.47 14.22 -15.97
C ILE A 276 14.01 14.28 -16.05
N TYR A 277 14.61 14.40 -14.87
CA TYR A 277 16.06 14.37 -14.67
C TYR A 277 16.42 13.35 -13.62
N ARG A 278 17.61 12.76 -13.77
CA ARG A 278 18.25 11.93 -12.74
C ARG A 278 19.43 12.69 -12.15
N MET A 279 19.49 12.76 -10.82
CA MET A 279 20.64 13.30 -10.08
C MET A 279 21.37 12.18 -9.37
N ASP A 280 22.67 12.07 -9.59
CA ASP A 280 23.56 11.31 -8.72
C ASP A 280 23.82 12.10 -7.43
N LEU A 281 23.54 11.50 -6.28
CA LEU A 281 23.59 12.19 -4.99
C LEU A 281 25.02 12.42 -4.46
N ALA A 282 25.98 11.64 -4.89
CA ALA A 282 27.37 11.78 -4.48
C ALA A 282 28.08 12.88 -5.26
N THR A 283 27.91 12.89 -6.58
CA THR A 283 28.59 13.83 -7.50
C THR A 283 27.78 15.09 -7.76
N ARG A 284 26.46 15.08 -7.50
CA ARG A 284 25.49 16.10 -7.89
C ARG A 284 25.33 16.28 -9.40
N ALA A 285 25.82 15.36 -10.19
CA ALA A 285 25.61 15.37 -11.63
C ALA A 285 24.12 15.15 -11.96
N VAL A 286 23.61 15.94 -12.90
CA VAL A 286 22.20 15.93 -13.31
C VAL A 286 22.11 15.61 -14.79
N ASN A 287 21.44 14.51 -15.13
CA ASN A 287 21.21 14.04 -16.48
C ASN A 287 19.75 14.20 -16.86
N LYS A 288 19.47 14.81 -18.02
CA LYS A 288 18.12 14.92 -18.58
C LYS A 288 17.71 13.59 -19.20
N LEU A 289 16.55 13.02 -18.81
CA LEU A 289 16.06 11.72 -19.26
C LEU A 289 14.93 11.81 -20.27
N THR A 290 14.19 12.95 -20.29
CA THR A 290 13.17 13.21 -21.29
C THR A 290 13.46 14.56 -21.97
N ASN A 291 13.08 14.66 -23.24
CA ASN A 291 13.27 15.89 -24.02
C ASN A 291 12.12 16.03 -25.01
N HIS A 292 11.03 16.63 -24.56
CA HIS A 292 9.82 16.80 -25.36
C HIS A 292 9.22 18.18 -25.11
N TRP A 293 8.42 18.72 -26.02
CA TRP A 293 7.71 20.00 -25.83
C TRP A 293 6.59 19.92 -24.77
N ALA A 294 6.09 18.70 -24.52
CA ALA A 294 5.07 18.42 -23.50
C ALA A 294 5.65 18.42 -22.10
N ILE A 295 4.79 18.48 -21.10
CA ILE A 295 5.14 18.36 -19.69
C ILE A 295 5.37 16.90 -19.32
N ASP A 296 6.57 16.56 -18.86
CA ASP A 296 6.91 15.26 -18.30
C ASP A 296 7.17 15.41 -16.80
N THR A 297 6.45 14.67 -15.96
CA THR A 297 6.48 14.85 -14.50
C THR A 297 6.22 13.56 -13.73
N GLU A 298 6.48 13.59 -12.40
CA GLU A 298 6.09 12.53 -11.44
C GLU A 298 6.60 11.15 -11.78
N ALA A 299 7.87 11.05 -12.16
CA ALA A 299 8.49 9.78 -12.50
C ALA A 299 8.67 8.88 -11.26
N ALA A 300 8.54 7.58 -11.49
CA ALA A 300 8.92 6.50 -10.57
C ALA A 300 9.76 5.48 -11.33
N TYR A 301 10.78 4.90 -10.68
CA TYR A 301 11.52 3.79 -11.26
C TYR A 301 10.59 2.60 -11.49
N ASP A 302 10.88 1.77 -12.49
CA ASP A 302 10.20 0.49 -12.66
C ASP A 302 10.76 -0.58 -11.68
N ASP A 303 10.19 -1.78 -11.72
CA ASP A 303 10.56 -2.90 -10.84
C ASP A 303 12.01 -3.37 -11.00
N ALA A 304 12.58 -3.23 -12.21
CA ALA A 304 13.98 -3.58 -12.47
C ALA A 304 14.95 -2.47 -12.07
N GLY A 305 14.45 -1.23 -11.80
CA GLY A 305 15.27 -0.04 -11.54
C GLY A 305 16.07 0.45 -12.77
N GLU A 306 15.82 -0.14 -13.93
CA GLU A 306 16.50 0.17 -15.19
C GLU A 306 15.72 1.18 -16.05
N GLY A 307 14.39 1.21 -15.89
CA GLY A 307 13.48 2.09 -16.58
C GLY A 307 12.69 3.01 -15.63
N MET A 308 11.65 3.65 -16.18
CA MET A 308 10.78 4.52 -15.38
C MET A 308 9.38 4.64 -15.98
N PHE A 309 8.39 4.78 -15.10
CA PHE A 309 7.07 5.29 -15.45
C PHE A 309 7.01 6.79 -15.14
N PHE A 310 6.28 7.55 -15.95
CA PHE A 310 6.10 8.99 -15.73
C PHE A 310 4.78 9.48 -16.32
N THR A 311 4.33 10.65 -15.88
CA THR A 311 3.17 11.35 -16.42
C THR A 311 3.62 12.27 -17.55
N SER A 312 2.91 12.21 -18.70
CA SER A 312 3.17 13.11 -19.82
C SER A 312 1.87 13.52 -20.52
N ASP A 313 1.78 14.78 -20.92
CA ASP A 313 0.64 15.31 -21.69
C ASP A 313 0.88 15.35 -23.22
N ARG A 314 1.93 14.67 -23.72
CA ARG A 314 2.31 14.61 -25.14
C ARG A 314 1.22 14.08 -26.07
N SER A 315 0.22 13.36 -25.54
CA SER A 315 -0.91 12.84 -26.30
C SER A 315 -2.20 13.68 -26.17
N GLY A 316 -2.09 14.94 -25.73
CA GLY A 316 -3.20 15.89 -25.60
C GLY A 316 -3.83 15.96 -24.21
N GLY A 317 -3.27 15.25 -23.22
CA GLY A 317 -3.62 15.28 -21.80
C GLY A 317 -2.74 14.31 -21.01
N PRO A 318 -2.68 14.47 -19.67
CA PRO A 318 -1.83 13.63 -18.82
C PRO A 318 -2.13 12.14 -18.96
N GLN A 319 -1.11 11.36 -19.29
CA GLN A 319 -1.16 9.90 -19.42
C GLN A 319 0.10 9.28 -18.84
N ILE A 320 0.03 8.01 -18.48
CA ILE A 320 1.18 7.26 -18.02
C ILE A 320 1.98 6.74 -19.22
N TYR A 321 3.27 7.00 -19.18
CA TYR A 321 4.26 6.51 -20.13
C TYR A 321 5.30 5.66 -19.40
N HIS A 322 5.88 4.70 -20.09
CA HIS A 322 6.96 3.83 -19.62
C HIS A 322 8.15 3.91 -20.56
N LYS A 323 9.34 4.06 -20.01
CA LYS A 323 10.63 3.81 -20.65
C LYS A 323 11.19 2.53 -20.05
N GLU A 324 11.44 1.50 -20.86
CA GLU A 324 11.97 0.20 -20.43
C GLU A 324 13.43 0.30 -19.93
N SER A 325 14.15 1.30 -20.41
CA SER A 325 15.42 1.76 -19.83
C SER A 325 15.43 3.27 -19.86
N LEU A 326 16.30 3.90 -19.06
CA LEU A 326 16.35 5.37 -18.98
C LEU A 326 16.68 6.03 -20.33
N ASP A 327 17.30 5.30 -21.26
CA ASP A 327 17.68 5.76 -22.60
C ASP A 327 16.69 5.35 -23.71
N SER A 328 15.69 4.47 -23.42
CA SER A 328 14.74 4.00 -24.41
C SER A 328 13.69 5.06 -24.76
N GLU A 329 12.97 4.88 -25.88
CA GLU A 329 11.82 5.72 -26.24
C GLU A 329 10.61 5.41 -25.35
N PRO A 330 9.83 6.43 -24.93
CA PRO A 330 8.68 6.24 -24.07
C PRO A 330 7.49 5.63 -24.81
N ARG A 331 6.88 4.62 -24.20
CA ARG A 331 5.64 3.98 -24.66
C ARG A 331 4.46 4.37 -23.75
N ARG A 332 3.34 4.78 -24.36
CA ARG A 332 2.11 5.09 -23.61
C ARG A 332 1.49 3.81 -23.03
N ILE A 333 1.06 3.89 -21.76
CA ILE A 333 0.47 2.78 -21.00
C ILE A 333 -1.05 2.93 -20.83
N THR A 334 -1.55 4.17 -20.62
CA THR A 334 -2.97 4.42 -20.30
C THR A 334 -3.71 5.07 -21.46
N PHE A 335 -4.99 4.65 -21.70
CA PHE A 335 -5.79 5.08 -22.85
C PHE A 335 -7.25 5.42 -22.48
N GLY A 336 -7.77 4.88 -21.38
CA GLY A 336 -9.20 4.86 -21.06
C GLY A 336 -9.77 6.17 -20.52
N SER A 337 -8.95 7.17 -20.20
CA SER A 337 -9.37 8.44 -19.59
C SER A 337 -8.64 9.62 -20.23
N ARG A 338 -9.16 10.84 -19.97
CA ARG A 338 -8.49 12.08 -20.37
C ARG A 338 -7.33 12.46 -19.46
N TYR A 339 -7.29 11.91 -18.23
CA TYR A 339 -6.28 12.24 -17.25
C TYR A 339 -5.89 10.99 -16.44
N ASN A 340 -4.62 10.62 -16.54
CA ASN A 340 -3.96 9.61 -15.72
C ASN A 340 -2.59 10.15 -15.30
N ALA A 341 -2.30 10.17 -13.99
CA ALA A 341 -1.10 10.81 -13.44
C ALA A 341 -0.57 10.09 -12.19
N ARG A 342 0.65 10.40 -11.78
CA ARG A 342 1.31 9.89 -10.58
C ARG A 342 1.46 8.36 -10.59
N PRO A 343 2.22 7.78 -11.55
CA PRO A 343 2.41 6.35 -11.64
C PRO A 343 3.16 5.80 -10.42
N ARG A 344 2.74 4.60 -9.99
CA ARG A 344 3.37 3.79 -8.95
C ARG A 344 3.38 2.35 -9.42
N PRO A 345 4.47 1.88 -10.03
CA PRO A 345 4.62 0.48 -10.39
C PRO A 345 4.70 -0.40 -9.14
N ASP A 346 4.28 -1.66 -9.25
CA ASP A 346 4.54 -2.66 -8.24
C ASP A 346 5.92 -3.30 -8.45
N ASP A 347 6.47 -3.93 -7.40
CA ASP A 347 7.79 -4.55 -7.40
C ASP A 347 7.88 -5.82 -8.27
N LYS A 348 6.73 -6.28 -8.83
CA LYS A 348 6.65 -7.50 -9.66
C LYS A 348 6.59 -7.20 -11.15
N GLY A 349 6.45 -5.92 -11.51
CA GLY A 349 6.22 -5.51 -12.91
C GLY A 349 4.90 -6.00 -13.49
N ASP A 350 3.91 -6.31 -12.64
CA ASP A 350 2.59 -6.78 -13.07
C ASP A 350 1.61 -5.63 -13.27
N PHE A 351 1.69 -4.59 -12.42
CA PHE A 351 0.75 -3.47 -12.40
C PHE A 351 1.43 -2.12 -12.25
N VAL A 352 0.81 -1.10 -12.81
CA VAL A 352 1.07 0.30 -12.46
C VAL A 352 -0.21 0.92 -11.91
N TYR A 353 -0.11 1.56 -10.74
CA TYR A 353 -1.18 2.27 -10.06
C TYR A 353 -1.04 3.76 -10.33
N TYR A 354 -2.15 4.50 -10.41
CA TYR A 354 -2.12 5.93 -10.74
C TYR A 354 -3.43 6.62 -10.34
N VAL A 355 -3.41 7.95 -10.36
CA VAL A 355 -4.62 8.78 -10.26
C VAL A 355 -5.31 8.80 -11.62
N HIS A 356 -6.58 8.44 -11.66
CA HIS A 356 -7.43 8.32 -12.84
C HIS A 356 -8.61 9.27 -12.73
N GLN A 357 -8.89 10.04 -13.78
CA GLN A 357 -10.08 10.88 -13.82
C GLN A 357 -11.21 10.16 -14.55
N ARG A 358 -12.37 10.09 -13.88
CA ARG A 358 -13.63 9.67 -14.48
C ARG A 358 -14.65 10.79 -14.30
N GLU A 359 -15.15 11.34 -15.42
CA GLU A 359 -16.00 12.54 -15.40
C GLU A 359 -15.30 13.71 -14.68
N SER A 360 -15.85 14.19 -13.56
CA SER A 360 -15.26 15.24 -12.70
C SER A 360 -14.45 14.71 -11.55
N ASP A 361 -14.49 13.41 -11.28
CA ASP A 361 -13.97 12.78 -10.10
C ASP A 361 -12.60 12.13 -10.35
N PHE A 362 -11.77 12.12 -9.31
CA PHE A 362 -10.48 11.47 -9.31
C PHE A 362 -10.53 10.21 -8.46
N HIS A 363 -10.02 9.13 -9.02
CA HIS A 363 -9.98 7.81 -8.43
C HIS A 363 -8.56 7.24 -8.47
N ILE A 364 -8.28 6.21 -7.67
CA ILE A 364 -7.11 5.38 -7.87
C ILE A 364 -7.49 4.22 -8.81
N ALA A 365 -6.70 4.03 -9.85
CA ALA A 365 -6.81 2.93 -10.79
C ALA A 365 -5.49 2.19 -10.92
N ARG A 366 -5.53 1.00 -11.50
CA ARG A 366 -4.36 0.25 -11.92
C ARG A 366 -4.52 -0.29 -13.34
N THR A 367 -3.40 -0.43 -14.04
CA THR A 367 -3.33 -1.13 -15.32
C THR A 367 -2.47 -2.37 -15.16
N ASN A 368 -2.95 -3.52 -15.61
CA ASN A 368 -2.14 -4.71 -15.76
C ASN A 368 -1.20 -4.53 -16.95
N LEU A 369 0.11 -4.57 -16.72
CA LEU A 369 1.13 -4.26 -17.74
C LEU A 369 1.23 -5.31 -18.86
N LYS A 370 0.79 -6.56 -18.57
CA LYS A 370 0.80 -7.67 -19.54
C LYS A 370 -0.44 -7.65 -20.45
N THR A 371 -1.60 -7.34 -19.90
CA THR A 371 -2.88 -7.42 -20.61
C THR A 371 -3.42 -6.06 -21.07
N GLY A 372 -2.90 -4.95 -20.50
CA GLY A 372 -3.42 -3.60 -20.71
C GLY A 372 -4.79 -3.33 -20.06
N VAL A 373 -5.30 -4.26 -19.25
CA VAL A 373 -6.60 -4.10 -18.58
C VAL A 373 -6.50 -3.08 -17.46
N GLU A 374 -7.32 -2.01 -17.57
CA GLU A 374 -7.48 -0.98 -16.55
C GLU A 374 -8.59 -1.37 -15.56
N THR A 375 -8.36 -1.14 -14.27
CA THR A 375 -9.33 -1.35 -13.20
C THR A 375 -9.33 -0.14 -12.26
N VAL A 376 -10.49 0.49 -12.06
CA VAL A 376 -10.68 1.54 -11.05
C VAL A 376 -10.90 0.87 -9.70
N LEU A 377 -10.09 1.23 -8.69
CA LEU A 377 -10.06 0.59 -7.38
C LEU A 377 -10.93 1.32 -6.35
N THR A 378 -11.02 2.65 -6.45
CA THR A 378 -11.70 3.48 -5.42
C THR A 378 -13.05 3.98 -5.91
N ARG A 379 -13.93 4.32 -4.95
CA ARG A 379 -15.28 4.83 -5.21
C ARG A 379 -15.50 6.24 -4.67
N THR A 380 -14.51 6.80 -3.99
CA THR A 380 -14.46 8.20 -3.56
C THR A 380 -14.11 9.09 -4.76
N GLY A 381 -14.39 10.39 -4.72
CA GLY A 381 -14.28 11.26 -5.92
C GLY A 381 -13.17 12.28 -5.84
N ALA A 382 -12.31 12.23 -4.82
CA ALA A 382 -11.21 13.17 -4.62
C ALA A 382 -9.94 12.45 -4.16
N ASP A 383 -9.60 11.37 -4.87
CA ASP A 383 -8.49 10.49 -4.50
C ASP A 383 -7.19 10.98 -5.15
N GLU A 384 -6.14 11.06 -4.36
CA GLU A 384 -4.86 11.58 -4.82
C GLU A 384 -3.68 10.87 -4.16
N SER A 385 -2.51 10.99 -4.79
CA SER A 385 -1.22 10.61 -4.24
C SER A 385 -1.14 9.16 -3.76
N PRO A 386 -1.42 8.15 -4.62
CA PRO A 386 -1.28 6.76 -4.25
C PRO A 386 0.19 6.41 -3.91
N SER A 387 0.38 5.59 -2.88
CA SER A 387 1.67 5.00 -2.53
C SER A 387 1.49 3.55 -2.13
N LEU A 388 2.24 2.65 -2.75
CA LEU A 388 2.19 1.22 -2.48
C LEU A 388 2.88 0.86 -1.17
N SER A 389 2.37 -0.17 -0.48
CA SER A 389 3.11 -0.87 0.56
C SER A 389 4.30 -1.60 -0.05
N PRO A 390 5.41 -1.76 0.68
CA PRO A 390 6.61 -2.39 0.14
C PRO A 390 6.49 -3.88 -0.18
N ASN A 391 5.38 -4.53 0.18
CA ASN A 391 5.03 -5.88 -0.24
C ASN A 391 4.03 -5.93 -1.41
N GLY A 392 3.62 -4.77 -1.94
CA GLY A 392 2.72 -4.66 -3.07
C GLY A 392 1.27 -5.08 -2.81
N GLN A 393 0.88 -5.40 -1.54
CA GLN A 393 -0.45 -5.93 -1.24
C GLN A 393 -1.48 -4.86 -0.85
N MET A 394 -1.01 -3.69 -0.49
CA MET A 394 -1.84 -2.56 -0.09
C MET A 394 -1.34 -1.28 -0.74
N LEU A 395 -2.18 -0.28 -0.79
CA LEU A 395 -1.77 1.08 -1.09
C LEU A 395 -2.47 2.08 -0.17
N ILE A 396 -1.81 3.20 0.09
CA ILE A 396 -2.37 4.33 0.81
C ILE A 396 -2.60 5.48 -0.16
N TYR A 397 -3.67 6.23 0.04
CA TYR A 397 -3.97 7.44 -0.73
C TYR A 397 -4.67 8.47 0.16
N ALA A 398 -4.65 9.72 -0.26
CA ALA A 398 -5.43 10.78 0.37
C ALA A 398 -6.78 10.93 -0.35
N THR A 399 -7.85 11.16 0.42
CA THR A 399 -9.20 11.36 -0.13
C THR A 399 -10.03 12.28 0.76
N LYS A 400 -11.24 12.61 0.33
CA LYS A 400 -12.23 13.33 1.14
C LYS A 400 -13.40 12.44 1.47
N GLN A 401 -13.69 12.30 2.77
CA GLN A 401 -14.86 11.59 3.29
C GLN A 401 -15.67 12.53 4.16
N SER A 402 -16.94 12.72 3.83
CA SER A 402 -17.84 13.64 4.55
C SER A 402 -17.24 15.05 4.76
N GLY A 403 -16.55 15.57 3.73
CA GLY A 403 -15.91 16.88 3.74
C GLY A 403 -14.59 16.98 4.51
N LYS A 404 -14.11 15.89 5.10
CA LYS A 404 -12.82 15.83 5.79
C LYS A 404 -11.79 15.11 4.93
N SER A 405 -10.56 15.64 4.92
CA SER A 405 -9.43 14.96 4.31
C SER A 405 -8.97 13.81 5.20
N VAL A 406 -8.81 12.62 4.62
CA VAL A 406 -8.41 11.41 5.33
C VAL A 406 -7.39 10.62 4.50
N LEU A 407 -6.52 9.87 5.18
CA LEU A 407 -5.72 8.84 4.56
C LEU A 407 -6.50 7.53 4.59
N THR A 408 -6.52 6.83 3.47
CA THR A 408 -7.19 5.54 3.36
C THR A 408 -6.21 4.51 2.83
N VAL A 409 -6.13 3.37 3.52
CA VAL A 409 -5.45 2.16 3.05
C VAL A 409 -6.46 1.31 2.29
N ILE A 410 -6.09 0.82 1.13
CA ILE A 410 -6.92 -0.08 0.32
C ILE A 410 -6.06 -1.29 -0.08
N SER A 411 -6.66 -2.48 -0.14
CA SER A 411 -6.00 -3.64 -0.74
C SER A 411 -5.64 -3.38 -2.20
N ALA A 412 -4.54 -3.95 -2.69
CA ALA A 412 -4.06 -3.70 -4.05
C ALA A 412 -5.05 -4.12 -5.14
N ASP A 413 -6.00 -4.99 -4.82
CA ASP A 413 -7.09 -5.41 -5.71
C ASP A 413 -8.37 -4.54 -5.59
N GLY A 414 -8.41 -3.62 -4.63
CA GLY A 414 -9.57 -2.74 -4.39
C GLY A 414 -10.70 -3.38 -3.58
N SER A 415 -10.53 -4.60 -3.05
CA SER A 415 -11.60 -5.36 -2.37
C SER A 415 -11.92 -4.84 -0.97
N ALA A 416 -10.97 -4.23 -0.27
CA ALA A 416 -11.15 -3.72 1.08
C ALA A 416 -10.47 -2.36 1.26
N ALA A 417 -11.12 -1.46 2.01
CA ALA A 417 -10.59 -0.14 2.31
C ALA A 417 -10.73 0.18 3.81
N TYR A 418 -9.71 0.78 4.38
CA TYR A 418 -9.63 1.17 5.78
C TYR A 418 -9.16 2.62 5.92
N SER A 419 -9.97 3.48 6.51
CA SER A 419 -9.60 4.88 6.76
C SER A 419 -8.82 5.03 8.05
N LEU A 420 -7.65 5.66 7.96
CA LEU A 420 -6.81 5.93 9.13
C LEU A 420 -7.43 7.05 9.99
N PRO A 421 -7.15 7.06 11.31
CA PRO A 421 -7.52 8.18 12.16
C PRO A 421 -7.00 9.50 11.57
N SER A 422 -7.91 10.42 11.29
CA SER A 422 -7.55 11.70 10.69
C SER A 422 -6.97 12.66 11.74
N PRO A 423 -5.78 13.22 11.54
CA PRO A 423 -5.30 14.36 12.32
C PRO A 423 -6.19 15.59 12.06
N GLN A 424 -6.06 16.60 12.90
CA GLN A 424 -6.73 17.88 12.64
C GLN A 424 -6.17 18.54 11.36
N GLY A 425 -7.06 19.07 10.53
CA GLY A 425 -6.71 19.71 9.27
C GLY A 425 -6.81 18.79 8.05
N GLU A 426 -6.24 19.23 6.94
CA GLU A 426 -6.14 18.42 5.71
C GLU A 426 -4.92 17.50 5.80
N VAL A 427 -5.06 16.29 5.25
CA VAL A 427 -3.92 15.37 5.04
C VAL A 427 -3.74 15.15 3.55
N ARG A 428 -2.48 15.04 3.10
CA ARG A 428 -2.13 14.87 1.70
C ARG A 428 -0.76 14.21 1.52
N ASP A 429 -0.47 13.82 0.28
CA ASP A 429 0.81 13.27 -0.17
C ASP A 429 1.35 12.14 0.75
N PRO A 430 0.57 11.07 1.01
CA PRO A 430 1.11 9.95 1.76
C PRO A 430 2.21 9.23 0.97
N ALA A 431 3.23 8.77 1.69
CA ALA A 431 4.28 7.92 1.18
C ALA A 431 4.47 6.74 2.15
N TRP A 432 4.33 5.53 1.65
CA TRP A 432 4.59 4.31 2.41
C TRP A 432 6.09 4.05 2.45
N GLY A 433 6.62 3.79 3.65
CA GLY A 433 8.04 3.51 3.85
C GLY A 433 8.41 2.05 3.56
N PRO A 434 9.70 1.77 3.37
CA PRO A 434 10.19 0.42 3.08
C PRO A 434 10.09 -0.50 4.31
N ILE A 435 10.21 -1.82 4.08
CA ILE A 435 10.53 -2.79 5.13
C ILE A 435 12.00 -2.57 5.51
N VAL A 436 12.26 -2.26 6.77
CA VAL A 436 13.60 -2.10 7.32
C VAL A 436 13.85 -3.27 8.26
N ASN A 437 14.84 -4.11 7.94
CA ASN A 437 15.25 -5.28 8.74
C ASN A 437 16.06 -4.89 9.98
#